data_99bbe0d4d426387d46a2d44cc26643f0
#
_entry.id   99bbe0d4d426387d46a2d44cc26643f0
#
_cell.length_a   1.000
_cell.length_b   1.000
_cell.length_c   1.000
_cell.angle_alpha   90.00
_cell.angle_beta   90.00
_cell.angle_gamma   90.00
#
_symmetry.space_group_name_H-M   'P 1'
#
loop_
_entity.id
_entity.type
_entity.pdbx_description
1 polymer ?
#
loop_
_entity_poly.entity_id
_entity_poly.type
_entity_poly.pdbx_seq_one_letter_code
_entity_poly.pdbx_strand_id
1 'polypeptide(L)'
;MAGDEEGGLENHFIEMSNALTARCNVTTIAHAKYAPRLRADVKHISIDLSKPRLHPGNLFKVATVIRQSNPDIVHAHASKAGSIVALCKPFLSAKTVATVHNIKKHIRFLSAYDLAIGVSKTVRDTLPCPNKISIYNGVNWDSERVAVTPPEYEQVAESQNPVVAAIGRLVPAKGFDLLIAAWKPQFGYLFVVGDGPERGSLEALVAARDLAENVFLLGHKDSPLDYIGAADLVVIPSRNEGFSYVFAEALLEKTPVISTDVPIPNEVLPKQYICAIENVEAIHLLLKTSLSNVNRLEQSFASLFDYAEKNLTLVRSRDQTLAAYEALIE
;
A
#
# COMPACT_ATOMS: atom_id res chain seq x y z
N MET A 1 1.65 -1.06 17.13
CA MET A 1 0.95 -1.94 16.16
C MET A 1 0.26 -3.09 16.88
N ALA A 2 -0.98 -3.44 16.55
CA ALA A 2 -1.76 -4.43 17.33
C ALA A 2 -2.29 -5.62 16.48
N GLY A 3 -1.74 -5.86 15.32
CA GLY A 3 -2.01 -7.01 14.45
C GLY A 3 -0.85 -7.99 14.42
N ASP A 4 -1.11 -9.16 13.88
CA ASP A 4 -0.14 -10.24 13.63
C ASP A 4 -0.24 -10.79 12.20
N GLU A 5 -0.94 -10.05 11.33
CA GLU A 5 -1.06 -10.37 9.90
C GLU A 5 0.20 -9.94 9.14
N GLU A 6 0.24 -10.23 7.84
CA GLU A 6 1.25 -9.74 6.91
C GLU A 6 0.58 -9.02 5.74
N GLY A 7 1.09 -7.83 5.44
CA GLY A 7 0.52 -6.99 4.39
C GLY A 7 1.17 -5.62 4.32
N GLY A 8 0.63 -4.77 3.45
CA GLY A 8 1.17 -3.42 3.24
C GLY A 8 1.18 -2.52 4.49
N LEU A 9 0.24 -2.74 5.42
CA LEU A 9 0.18 -1.99 6.67
C LEU A 9 1.34 -2.35 7.60
N GLU A 10 1.61 -3.64 7.74
CA GLU A 10 2.69 -4.19 8.56
C GLU A 10 4.05 -3.80 7.99
N ASN A 11 4.20 -3.88 6.67
CA ASN A 11 5.40 -3.41 5.97
C ASN A 11 5.64 -1.92 6.25
N HIS A 12 4.61 -1.08 6.08
CA HIS A 12 4.73 0.34 6.39
C HIS A 12 5.15 0.59 7.84
N PHE A 13 4.55 -0.11 8.82
CA PHE A 13 4.92 0.04 10.22
C PHE A 13 6.40 -0.27 10.46
N ILE A 14 6.92 -1.34 9.87
CA ILE A 14 8.32 -1.76 10.03
C ILE A 14 9.26 -0.77 9.33
N GLU A 15 8.99 -0.46 8.07
CA GLU A 15 9.81 0.45 7.27
C GLU A 15 9.87 1.86 7.86
N MET A 16 8.72 2.39 8.27
CA MET A 16 8.64 3.70 8.92
C MET A 16 9.36 3.70 10.28
N SER A 17 9.19 2.63 11.09
CA SER A 17 9.91 2.52 12.35
C SER A 17 11.43 2.51 12.15
N ASN A 18 11.91 1.78 11.14
CA ASN A 18 13.32 1.74 10.78
C ASN A 18 13.82 3.09 10.22
N ALA A 19 13.01 3.76 9.40
CA ALA A 19 13.40 5.04 8.78
C ALA A 19 13.46 6.19 9.79
N LEU A 20 12.60 6.18 10.81
CA LEU A 20 12.56 7.21 11.84
C LEU A 20 13.80 7.19 12.76
N THR A 21 14.51 6.06 12.89
CA THR A 21 15.74 6.00 13.73
C THR A 21 16.83 6.96 13.28
N ALA A 22 16.79 7.41 12.02
CA ALA A 22 17.74 8.42 11.51
C ALA A 22 17.66 9.78 12.25
N ARG A 23 16.53 10.08 12.92
CA ARG A 23 16.27 11.37 13.57
C ARG A 23 15.62 11.24 14.96
N CYS A 24 15.13 10.06 15.35
CA CYS A 24 14.39 9.84 16.60
C CYS A 24 14.87 8.59 17.32
N ASN A 25 14.69 8.59 18.65
CA ASN A 25 14.74 7.37 19.43
C ASN A 25 13.41 6.61 19.27
N VAL A 26 13.43 5.47 18.60
CA VAL A 26 12.22 4.72 18.27
C VAL A 26 12.04 3.53 19.22
N THR A 27 10.87 3.48 19.88
CA THR A 27 10.42 2.31 20.62
C THR A 27 9.15 1.77 19.99
N THR A 28 9.15 0.50 19.57
CA THR A 28 7.97 -0.15 19.01
C THR A 28 7.31 -1.08 20.03
N ILE A 29 5.97 -1.08 20.03
CA ILE A 29 5.12 -2.02 20.76
C ILE A 29 4.34 -2.82 19.73
N ALA A 30 4.69 -4.09 19.53
CA ALA A 30 4.04 -4.96 18.54
C ALA A 30 4.27 -6.45 18.87
N HIS A 31 3.73 -7.34 18.03
CA HIS A 31 3.95 -8.78 18.16
C HIS A 31 5.43 -9.14 17.92
N ALA A 32 5.93 -10.17 18.64
CA ALA A 32 7.33 -10.60 18.59
C ALA A 32 7.84 -10.95 17.17
N LYS A 33 6.97 -11.42 16.28
CA LYS A 33 7.32 -11.80 14.90
C LYS A 33 7.91 -10.66 14.07
N TYR A 34 7.67 -9.40 14.44
CA TYR A 34 8.22 -8.25 13.72
C TYR A 34 9.65 -7.89 14.14
N ALA A 35 10.11 -8.39 15.28
CA ALA A 35 11.45 -8.07 15.80
C ALA A 35 12.59 -8.34 14.81
N PRO A 36 12.63 -9.47 14.06
CA PRO A 36 13.71 -9.75 13.11
C PRO A 36 13.81 -8.77 11.93
N ARG A 37 12.72 -8.04 11.65
CA ARG A 37 12.63 -7.06 10.55
C ARG A 37 12.93 -5.63 10.99
N LEU A 38 13.07 -5.40 12.29
CA LEU A 38 13.42 -4.11 12.85
C LEU A 38 14.94 -3.96 12.94
N ARG A 39 15.44 -2.76 12.71
CA ARG A 39 16.84 -2.42 12.88
C ARG A 39 17.28 -2.58 14.35
N ALA A 40 18.57 -2.81 14.57
CA ALA A 40 19.13 -2.99 15.92
C ALA A 40 19.00 -1.74 16.82
N ASP A 41 18.88 -0.55 16.22
CA ASP A 41 18.68 0.73 16.91
C ASP A 41 17.20 1.01 17.25
N VAL A 42 16.25 0.18 16.80
CA VAL A 42 14.83 0.23 17.22
C VAL A 42 14.65 -0.59 18.50
N LYS A 43 14.26 0.04 19.59
CA LYS A 43 13.87 -0.69 20.81
C LYS A 43 12.53 -1.37 20.61
N HIS A 44 12.51 -2.70 20.57
CA HIS A 44 11.26 -3.45 20.41
C HIS A 44 10.76 -4.03 21.75
N ILE A 45 9.50 -3.79 22.07
CA ILE A 45 8.79 -4.35 23.23
C ILE A 45 7.67 -5.25 22.70
N SER A 46 7.84 -6.54 22.90
CA SER A 46 6.87 -7.52 22.46
C SER A 46 5.67 -7.58 23.40
N ILE A 47 4.49 -7.25 22.88
CA ILE A 47 3.22 -7.43 23.58
C ILE A 47 2.23 -8.13 22.63
N ASP A 48 1.70 -9.26 23.09
CA ASP A 48 0.59 -9.91 22.41
C ASP A 48 -0.71 -9.11 22.63
N LEU A 49 -1.15 -8.46 21.58
CA LEU A 49 -2.39 -7.67 21.55
C LEU A 49 -3.50 -8.40 20.78
N SER A 50 -3.46 -9.73 20.63
CA SER A 50 -4.50 -10.55 19.97
C SER A 50 -5.86 -10.46 20.67
N LYS A 51 -5.89 -10.31 22.01
CA LYS A 51 -7.09 -10.14 22.82
C LYS A 51 -7.96 -8.94 22.41
N PRO A 52 -9.25 -8.91 22.77
CA PRO A 52 -10.14 -7.79 22.46
C PRO A 52 -9.58 -6.42 22.87
N ARG A 53 -10.01 -5.37 22.16
CA ARG A 53 -9.53 -3.98 22.34
C ARG A 53 -9.65 -3.45 23.76
N LEU A 54 -10.70 -3.86 24.49
CA LEU A 54 -11.00 -3.43 25.85
C LEU A 54 -10.41 -4.35 26.94
N HIS A 55 -9.52 -5.29 26.56
CA HIS A 55 -8.94 -6.20 27.54
C HIS A 55 -8.08 -5.44 28.57
N PRO A 56 -8.47 -5.44 29.90
CA PRO A 56 -7.85 -4.56 30.89
C PRO A 56 -6.34 -4.78 31.03
N GLY A 57 -5.91 -6.05 30.99
CA GLY A 57 -4.48 -6.39 31.08
C GLY A 57 -3.64 -5.85 29.93
N ASN A 58 -4.19 -5.79 28.71
CA ASN A 58 -3.50 -5.21 27.57
C ASN A 58 -3.44 -3.68 27.67
N LEU A 59 -4.53 -3.04 28.08
CA LEU A 59 -4.57 -1.59 28.32
C LEU A 59 -3.55 -1.19 29.39
N PHE A 60 -3.54 -1.91 30.52
CA PHE A 60 -2.58 -1.66 31.60
C PHE A 60 -1.13 -1.83 31.16
N LYS A 61 -0.81 -2.94 30.44
CA LYS A 61 0.55 -3.20 29.93
C LYS A 61 1.01 -2.09 28.97
N VAL A 62 0.15 -1.72 27.99
CA VAL A 62 0.48 -0.67 27.01
C VAL A 62 0.68 0.67 27.69
N ALA A 63 -0.24 1.08 28.58
CA ALA A 63 -0.12 2.33 29.32
C ALA A 63 1.16 2.37 30.20
N THR A 64 1.48 1.26 30.87
CA THR A 64 2.69 1.16 31.71
C THR A 64 3.96 1.32 30.88
N VAL A 65 4.05 0.61 29.73
CA VAL A 65 5.20 0.71 28.82
C VAL A 65 5.37 2.11 28.28
N ILE A 66 4.29 2.74 27.83
CA ILE A 66 4.34 4.12 27.32
C ILE A 66 4.83 5.08 28.42
N ARG A 67 4.27 4.99 29.64
CA ARG A 67 4.70 5.84 30.76
C ARG A 67 6.16 5.63 31.16
N GLN A 68 6.63 4.39 31.18
CA GLN A 68 8.03 4.07 31.49
C GLN A 68 9.00 4.55 30.40
N SER A 69 8.55 4.56 29.16
CA SER A 69 9.36 5.04 28.03
C SER A 69 9.39 6.58 27.93
N ASN A 70 8.43 7.25 28.59
CA ASN A 70 8.25 8.71 28.59
C ASN A 70 8.50 9.37 27.21
N PRO A 71 7.77 8.96 26.16
CA PRO A 71 7.99 9.49 24.81
C PRO A 71 7.36 10.88 24.65
N ASP A 72 7.86 11.68 23.72
CA ASP A 72 7.23 12.91 23.26
C ASP A 72 5.98 12.61 22.43
N ILE A 73 6.05 11.58 21.59
CA ILE A 73 4.99 11.16 20.66
C ILE A 73 4.65 9.68 20.85
N VAL A 74 3.35 9.38 20.90
CA VAL A 74 2.81 8.03 20.78
C VAL A 74 2.08 7.90 19.44
N HIS A 75 2.65 7.16 18.50
CA HIS A 75 2.08 6.96 17.16
C HIS A 75 1.45 5.57 17.03
N ALA A 76 0.16 5.52 16.77
CA ALA A 76 -0.60 4.28 16.59
C ALA A 76 -0.85 3.99 15.09
N HIS A 77 -0.54 2.77 14.66
CA HIS A 77 -0.86 2.26 13.32
C HIS A 77 -2.01 1.26 13.41
N ALA A 78 -2.99 1.41 12.52
CA ALA A 78 -4.23 0.63 12.45
C ALA A 78 -5.25 0.85 13.58
N SER A 79 -6.50 0.46 13.28
CA SER A 79 -7.67 0.77 14.13
C SER A 79 -7.61 0.15 15.51
N LYS A 80 -7.03 -1.05 15.66
CA LYS A 80 -6.96 -1.72 16.97
C LYS A 80 -5.96 -1.02 17.88
N ALA A 81 -4.75 -0.73 17.40
CA ALA A 81 -3.75 0.04 18.15
C ALA A 81 -4.27 1.45 18.46
N GLY A 82 -4.89 2.10 17.46
CA GLY A 82 -5.50 3.40 17.64
C GLY A 82 -6.56 3.44 18.75
N SER A 83 -7.43 2.43 18.81
CA SER A 83 -8.44 2.34 19.90
C SER A 83 -7.79 2.16 21.27
N ILE A 84 -6.75 1.34 21.38
CA ILE A 84 -6.02 1.09 22.64
C ILE A 84 -5.34 2.38 23.11
N VAL A 85 -4.63 3.08 22.25
CA VAL A 85 -3.94 4.34 22.61
C VAL A 85 -4.95 5.42 22.99
N ALA A 86 -6.07 5.54 22.28
CA ALA A 86 -7.14 6.48 22.63
C ALA A 86 -7.68 6.27 24.06
N LEU A 87 -7.83 5.00 24.47
CA LEU A 87 -8.25 4.65 25.84
C LEU A 87 -7.17 4.94 26.88
N CYS A 88 -5.90 4.85 26.50
CA CYS A 88 -4.79 5.16 27.40
C CYS A 88 -4.52 6.68 27.49
N LYS A 89 -4.95 7.48 26.51
CA LYS A 89 -4.61 8.91 26.38
C LYS A 89 -4.81 9.74 27.66
N PRO A 90 -5.89 9.59 28.45
CA PRO A 90 -6.07 10.36 29.69
C PRO A 90 -4.96 10.17 30.72
N PHE A 91 -4.15 9.12 30.56
CA PHE A 91 -3.04 8.75 31.46
C PHE A 91 -1.67 9.02 30.89
N LEU A 92 -1.58 9.65 29.70
CA LEU A 92 -0.34 9.92 28.98
C LEU A 92 -0.06 11.41 28.92
N SER A 93 1.20 11.79 29.09
CA SER A 93 1.69 13.17 28.86
C SER A 93 2.08 13.40 27.39
N ALA A 94 2.38 12.34 26.66
CA ALA A 94 2.79 12.36 25.26
C ALA A 94 1.70 12.85 24.31
N LYS A 95 2.07 13.52 23.23
CA LYS A 95 1.15 13.80 22.12
C LYS A 95 0.82 12.50 21.39
N THR A 96 -0.39 12.39 20.88
CA THR A 96 -0.89 11.17 20.23
C THR A 96 -1.14 11.37 18.76
N VAL A 97 -0.57 10.50 17.95
CA VAL A 97 -0.72 10.47 16.49
C VAL A 97 -1.31 9.13 16.07
N ALA A 98 -2.19 9.11 15.08
CA ALA A 98 -2.72 7.88 14.50
C ALA A 98 -2.60 7.90 12.97
N THR A 99 -1.98 6.88 12.37
CA THR A 99 -2.05 6.65 10.92
C THR A 99 -3.15 5.65 10.56
N VAL A 100 -4.02 6.06 9.64
CA VAL A 100 -5.15 5.30 9.13
C VAL A 100 -4.87 4.86 7.71
N HIS A 101 -4.81 3.54 7.50
CA HIS A 101 -4.35 2.91 6.26
C HIS A 101 -5.47 2.52 5.30
N ASN A 102 -6.74 2.69 5.67
CA ASN A 102 -7.89 2.42 4.80
C ASN A 102 -9.14 3.11 5.33
N ILE A 103 -10.13 3.29 4.48
CA ILE A 103 -11.44 3.80 4.89
C ILE A 103 -12.11 2.80 5.83
N LYS A 104 -12.53 3.24 7.01
CA LYS A 104 -13.12 2.41 8.05
C LYS A 104 -14.36 3.06 8.64
N LYS A 105 -15.37 2.25 9.00
CA LYS A 105 -16.65 2.74 9.55
C LYS A 105 -16.60 3.09 11.05
N HIS A 106 -15.75 2.44 11.84
CA HIS A 106 -15.74 2.56 13.30
C HIS A 106 -14.45 3.22 13.82
N ILE A 107 -14.29 4.52 13.53
CA ILE A 107 -13.07 5.30 13.81
C ILE A 107 -13.31 6.52 14.72
N ARG A 108 -14.45 6.58 15.42
CA ARG A 108 -14.80 7.72 16.32
C ARG A 108 -13.74 7.99 17.39
N PHE A 109 -12.99 6.97 17.82
CA PHE A 109 -11.90 7.11 18.79
C PHE A 109 -10.80 8.07 18.30
N LEU A 110 -10.69 8.30 17.00
CA LEU A 110 -9.70 9.23 16.44
C LEU A 110 -9.98 10.71 16.80
N SER A 111 -11.20 11.07 17.19
CA SER A 111 -11.49 12.41 17.68
C SER A 111 -10.74 12.78 18.97
N ALA A 112 -10.23 11.79 19.69
CA ALA A 112 -9.42 11.97 20.89
C ALA A 112 -7.93 12.22 20.59
N TYR A 113 -7.46 12.03 19.35
CA TYR A 113 -6.07 12.21 19.01
C TYR A 113 -5.67 13.67 18.81
N ASP A 114 -4.37 13.98 19.02
CA ASP A 114 -3.82 15.30 18.74
C ASP A 114 -3.62 15.50 17.26
N LEU A 115 -3.32 14.41 16.52
CA LEU A 115 -3.21 14.38 15.05
C LEU A 115 -3.65 13.04 14.49
N ALA A 116 -4.39 13.06 13.38
CA ALA A 116 -4.67 11.88 12.57
C ALA A 116 -4.08 12.03 11.16
N ILE A 117 -3.37 11.02 10.70
CA ILE A 117 -2.74 10.95 9.38
C ILE A 117 -3.52 9.97 8.52
N GLY A 118 -4.05 10.44 7.39
CA GLY A 118 -4.59 9.58 6.34
C GLY A 118 -3.51 9.27 5.31
N VAL A 119 -3.38 8.00 4.91
CA VAL A 119 -2.39 7.59 3.90
C VAL A 119 -2.73 8.06 2.48
N SER A 120 -3.83 8.76 2.32
CA SER A 120 -4.28 9.46 1.11
C SER A 120 -5.18 10.63 1.51
N LYS A 121 -5.43 11.56 0.60
CA LYS A 121 -6.39 12.66 0.82
C LYS A 121 -7.80 12.10 1.06
N THR A 122 -8.17 11.10 0.27
CA THR A 122 -9.45 10.40 0.40
C THR A 122 -9.63 9.78 1.79
N VAL A 123 -8.61 9.09 2.32
CA VAL A 123 -8.65 8.55 3.69
C VAL A 123 -8.70 9.67 4.72
N ARG A 124 -7.84 10.71 4.60
CA ARG A 124 -7.83 11.87 5.50
C ARG A 124 -9.22 12.50 5.65
N ASP A 125 -9.94 12.67 4.55
CA ASP A 125 -11.23 13.37 4.55
C ASP A 125 -12.32 12.60 5.32
N THR A 126 -12.16 11.30 5.51
CA THR A 126 -13.03 10.46 6.34
C THR A 126 -12.74 10.53 7.83
N LEU A 127 -11.60 11.10 8.24
CA LEU A 127 -11.15 11.07 9.64
C LEU A 127 -11.94 12.08 10.51
N PRO A 128 -12.46 11.66 11.67
CA PRO A 128 -13.20 12.53 12.58
C PRO A 128 -12.29 13.39 13.48
N CYS A 129 -10.96 13.27 13.37
CA CYS A 129 -10.00 14.08 14.11
C CYS A 129 -10.05 15.54 13.61
N PRO A 130 -10.14 16.57 14.49
CA PRO A 130 -10.09 17.97 14.08
C PRO A 130 -8.78 18.35 13.40
N ASN A 131 -7.65 17.91 13.95
CA ASN A 131 -6.33 18.08 13.36
C ASN A 131 -5.99 16.84 12.52
N LYS A 132 -6.07 16.95 11.19
CA LYS A 132 -5.83 15.85 10.26
C LYS A 132 -5.07 16.28 9.04
N ILE A 133 -4.14 15.44 8.61
CA ILE A 133 -3.31 15.65 7.42
C ILE A 133 -3.28 14.39 6.56
N SER A 134 -2.84 14.52 5.31
CA SER A 134 -2.49 13.36 4.50
C SER A 134 -0.98 13.26 4.34
N ILE A 135 -0.44 12.08 4.61
CA ILE A 135 0.94 11.71 4.29
C ILE A 135 0.85 10.38 3.55
N TYR A 136 1.29 10.36 2.30
CA TYR A 136 1.33 9.14 1.52
C TYR A 136 2.31 8.14 2.12
N ASN A 137 1.97 6.86 2.10
CA ASN A 137 2.96 5.84 2.39
C ASN A 137 4.06 5.94 1.35
N GLY A 138 5.30 5.79 1.78
CA GLY A 138 6.43 5.75 0.87
C GLY A 138 6.83 4.32 0.56
N VAL A 139 7.42 4.13 -0.60
CA VAL A 139 8.10 2.90 -1.00
C VAL A 139 9.57 3.05 -0.67
N ASN A 140 10.16 2.00 -0.08
CA ASN A 140 11.61 1.90 0.07
C ASN A 140 12.19 1.53 -1.30
N TRP A 141 12.47 2.55 -2.09
CA TRP A 141 12.91 2.40 -3.47
C TRP A 141 14.39 2.78 -3.62
N ASP A 142 15.10 1.94 -4.35
CA ASP A 142 16.50 2.15 -4.71
C ASP A 142 16.57 2.61 -6.17
N SER A 143 16.99 3.84 -6.39
CA SER A 143 17.14 4.43 -7.74
C SER A 143 18.25 3.78 -8.58
N GLU A 144 19.16 3.04 -7.95
CA GLU A 144 20.25 2.33 -8.63
C GLU A 144 19.90 0.87 -8.91
N ARG A 145 18.70 0.44 -8.52
CA ARG A 145 18.22 -0.92 -8.80
C ARG A 145 18.20 -1.20 -10.29
N VAL A 146 18.82 -2.29 -10.69
CA VAL A 146 18.73 -2.82 -12.06
C VAL A 146 17.59 -3.84 -12.10
N ALA A 147 16.55 -3.56 -12.87
CA ALA A 147 15.45 -4.50 -13.08
C ALA A 147 15.98 -5.74 -13.84
N VAL A 148 15.53 -6.91 -13.39
CA VAL A 148 15.82 -8.19 -14.07
C VAL A 148 14.57 -8.60 -14.84
N THR A 149 14.72 -8.93 -16.11
CA THR A 149 13.59 -9.46 -16.89
C THR A 149 13.17 -10.82 -16.34
N PRO A 150 11.92 -11.00 -15.91
CA PRO A 150 11.44 -12.30 -15.45
C PRO A 150 11.48 -13.36 -16.55
N PRO A 151 11.86 -14.62 -16.23
CA PRO A 151 11.93 -15.68 -17.24
C PRO A 151 10.58 -15.97 -17.93
N GLU A 152 9.48 -15.70 -17.27
CA GLU A 152 8.15 -15.81 -17.86
C GLU A 152 7.91 -14.76 -18.96
N TYR A 153 8.54 -13.59 -18.86
CA TYR A 153 8.46 -12.56 -19.91
C TYR A 153 9.35 -12.88 -21.10
N GLU A 154 10.48 -13.57 -20.89
CA GLU A 154 11.35 -14.03 -21.99
C GLU A 154 10.61 -14.99 -22.93
N GLN A 155 9.67 -15.80 -22.40
CA GLN A 155 8.86 -16.74 -23.20
C GLN A 155 7.95 -16.05 -24.21
N VAL A 156 7.60 -14.78 -23.97
CA VAL A 156 6.70 -14.00 -24.83
C VAL A 156 7.40 -12.85 -25.56
N ALA A 157 8.69 -12.64 -25.31
CA ALA A 157 9.46 -11.50 -25.83
C ALA A 157 9.53 -11.43 -27.38
N GLU A 158 9.47 -12.58 -28.06
CA GLU A 158 9.52 -12.63 -29.53
C GLU A 158 8.21 -12.16 -30.20
N SER A 159 7.12 -12.08 -29.43
CA SER A 159 5.78 -11.84 -29.99
C SER A 159 5.49 -10.39 -30.38
N GLN A 160 6.27 -9.42 -29.90
CA GLN A 160 6.02 -7.98 -30.01
C GLN A 160 4.67 -7.52 -29.43
N ASN A 161 3.95 -8.40 -28.75
CA ASN A 161 2.69 -8.05 -28.08
C ASN A 161 2.97 -7.39 -26.73
N PRO A 162 2.13 -6.45 -26.29
CA PRO A 162 2.29 -5.82 -24.99
C PRO A 162 2.29 -6.82 -23.84
N VAL A 163 3.15 -6.56 -22.86
CA VAL A 163 3.22 -7.29 -21.59
C VAL A 163 2.62 -6.44 -20.50
N VAL A 164 1.55 -6.93 -19.88
CA VAL A 164 0.81 -6.23 -18.83
C VAL A 164 0.97 -6.97 -17.50
N ALA A 165 1.30 -6.25 -16.45
CA ALA A 165 1.42 -6.80 -15.10
C ALA A 165 0.26 -6.35 -14.20
N ALA A 166 -0.21 -7.26 -13.35
CA ALA A 166 -1.14 -6.97 -12.28
C ALA A 166 -0.68 -7.68 -11.01
N ILE A 167 -0.36 -6.93 -9.96
CA ILE A 167 0.32 -7.45 -8.78
C ILE A 167 -0.55 -7.29 -7.55
N GLY A 168 -0.61 -8.33 -6.72
CA GLY A 168 -1.29 -8.26 -5.42
C GLY A 168 -1.82 -9.58 -4.93
N ARG A 169 -2.31 -9.58 -3.69
CA ARG A 169 -2.96 -10.75 -3.09
C ARG A 169 -4.26 -11.08 -3.83
N LEU A 170 -4.47 -12.35 -4.16
CA LEU A 170 -5.67 -12.81 -4.88
C LEU A 170 -6.88 -12.87 -3.94
N VAL A 171 -7.48 -11.69 -3.71
CA VAL A 171 -8.66 -11.47 -2.87
C VAL A 171 -9.68 -10.58 -3.61
N PRO A 172 -10.99 -10.64 -3.28
CA PRO A 172 -12.04 -9.88 -3.96
C PRO A 172 -11.76 -8.38 -4.06
N ALA A 173 -11.13 -7.79 -3.03
CA ALA A 173 -10.82 -6.36 -3.00
C ALA A 173 -9.86 -5.92 -4.13
N LYS A 174 -9.06 -6.83 -4.69
CA LYS A 174 -8.08 -6.54 -5.75
C LYS A 174 -8.67 -6.60 -7.17
N GLY A 175 -9.84 -7.20 -7.37
CA GLY A 175 -10.59 -7.10 -8.63
C GLY A 175 -9.97 -7.82 -9.83
N PHE A 176 -9.12 -8.83 -9.62
CA PHE A 176 -8.50 -9.59 -10.72
C PHE A 176 -9.52 -10.34 -11.57
N ASP A 177 -10.64 -10.73 -10.99
CA ASP A 177 -11.80 -11.29 -11.70
C ASP A 177 -12.36 -10.32 -12.74
N LEU A 178 -12.46 -9.02 -12.40
CA LEU A 178 -12.92 -7.98 -13.33
C LEU A 178 -11.91 -7.76 -14.46
N LEU A 179 -10.61 -7.78 -14.14
CA LEU A 179 -9.54 -7.62 -15.13
C LEU A 179 -9.54 -8.79 -16.13
N ILE A 180 -9.59 -10.03 -15.65
CA ILE A 180 -9.67 -11.22 -16.51
C ILE A 180 -10.96 -11.20 -17.34
N ALA A 181 -12.07 -10.79 -16.74
CA ALA A 181 -13.34 -10.63 -17.46
C ALA A 181 -13.28 -9.57 -18.57
N ALA A 182 -12.50 -8.52 -18.39
CA ALA A 182 -12.30 -7.45 -19.38
C ALA A 182 -11.27 -7.80 -20.45
N TRP A 183 -10.42 -8.80 -20.21
CA TRP A 183 -9.28 -9.14 -21.07
C TRP A 183 -9.71 -9.70 -22.43
N LYS A 184 -8.91 -9.42 -23.44
CA LYS A 184 -9.03 -9.98 -24.79
C LYS A 184 -7.64 -10.36 -25.33
N PRO A 185 -7.52 -11.44 -26.14
CA PRO A 185 -6.23 -11.90 -26.66
C PRO A 185 -5.43 -10.81 -27.38
N GLN A 186 -6.09 -9.89 -28.08
CA GLN A 186 -5.42 -8.80 -28.80
C GLN A 186 -4.77 -7.74 -27.89
N PHE A 187 -4.94 -7.80 -26.58
CA PHE A 187 -4.25 -6.95 -25.60
C PHE A 187 -2.84 -7.44 -25.25
N GLY A 188 -2.46 -8.61 -25.77
CA GLY A 188 -1.16 -9.23 -25.49
C GLY A 188 -1.22 -10.18 -24.29
N TYR A 189 -0.26 -10.06 -23.38
CA TYR A 189 -0.07 -10.97 -22.27
C TYR A 189 -0.33 -10.29 -20.94
N LEU A 190 -1.12 -10.95 -20.08
CA LEU A 190 -1.38 -10.52 -18.73
C LEU A 190 -0.70 -11.46 -17.72
N PHE A 191 0.21 -10.92 -16.95
CA PHE A 191 0.86 -11.63 -15.86
C PHE A 191 0.30 -11.16 -14.51
N VAL A 192 -0.41 -12.05 -13.82
CA VAL A 192 -0.96 -11.81 -12.48
C VAL A 192 0.01 -12.38 -11.44
N VAL A 193 0.69 -11.49 -10.72
CA VAL A 193 1.70 -11.85 -9.71
C VAL A 193 1.11 -11.74 -8.32
N GLY A 194 1.11 -12.84 -7.59
CA GLY A 194 0.59 -12.95 -6.24
C GLY A 194 -0.19 -14.22 -6.01
N ASP A 195 -0.58 -14.44 -4.77
CA ASP A 195 -1.36 -15.62 -4.38
C ASP A 195 -2.50 -15.22 -3.43
N GLY A 196 -3.45 -16.13 -3.22
CA GLY A 196 -4.56 -15.90 -2.33
C GLY A 196 -5.75 -16.84 -2.56
N PRO A 197 -6.79 -16.71 -1.73
CA PRO A 197 -7.93 -17.62 -1.73
C PRO A 197 -8.71 -17.66 -3.04
N GLU A 198 -8.62 -16.64 -3.90
CA GLU A 198 -9.32 -16.61 -5.19
C GLU A 198 -8.58 -17.31 -6.33
N ARG A 199 -7.36 -17.85 -6.10
CA ARG A 199 -6.55 -18.45 -7.16
C ARG A 199 -7.34 -19.44 -8.02
N GLY A 200 -7.99 -20.43 -7.40
CA GLY A 200 -8.73 -21.45 -8.15
C GLY A 200 -9.93 -20.91 -8.94
N SER A 201 -10.62 -19.89 -8.42
CA SER A 201 -11.72 -19.24 -9.13
C SER A 201 -11.24 -18.41 -10.33
N LEU A 202 -10.06 -17.77 -10.20
CA LEU A 202 -9.44 -17.01 -11.29
C LEU A 202 -8.90 -17.95 -12.39
N GLU A 203 -8.28 -19.08 -12.04
CA GLU A 203 -7.85 -20.10 -13.00
C GLU A 203 -9.05 -20.68 -13.77
N ALA A 204 -10.15 -20.97 -13.09
CA ALA A 204 -11.38 -21.41 -13.73
C ALA A 204 -11.96 -20.34 -14.68
N LEU A 205 -11.88 -19.06 -14.31
CA LEU A 205 -12.33 -17.95 -15.14
C LEU A 205 -11.47 -17.80 -16.41
N VAL A 206 -10.15 -17.92 -16.30
CA VAL A 206 -9.23 -17.92 -17.45
C VAL A 206 -9.59 -19.02 -18.42
N ALA A 207 -9.80 -20.27 -17.93
CA ALA A 207 -10.20 -21.39 -18.76
C ALA A 207 -11.57 -21.19 -19.43
N ALA A 208 -12.57 -20.72 -18.68
CA ALA A 208 -13.92 -20.47 -19.20
C ALA A 208 -14.00 -19.38 -20.27
N ARG A 209 -12.97 -18.56 -20.39
CA ARG A 209 -12.87 -17.46 -21.35
C ARG A 209 -11.87 -17.75 -22.49
N ASP A 210 -11.31 -18.95 -22.57
CA ASP A 210 -10.30 -19.36 -23.55
C ASP A 210 -9.08 -18.41 -23.57
N LEU A 211 -8.58 -18.02 -22.37
CA LEU A 211 -7.48 -17.07 -22.21
C LEU A 211 -6.19 -17.72 -21.71
N ALA A 212 -6.07 -19.05 -21.73
CA ALA A 212 -4.92 -19.76 -21.17
C ALA A 212 -3.58 -19.39 -21.83
N GLU A 213 -3.61 -18.98 -23.10
CA GLU A 213 -2.42 -18.56 -23.84
C GLU A 213 -2.04 -17.07 -23.60
N ASN A 214 -2.88 -16.31 -22.91
CA ASN A 214 -2.69 -14.86 -22.74
C ASN A 214 -2.65 -14.41 -21.29
N VAL A 215 -3.20 -15.17 -20.34
CA VAL A 215 -3.33 -14.79 -18.93
C VAL A 215 -2.66 -15.82 -18.04
N PHE A 216 -1.63 -15.41 -17.31
CA PHE A 216 -0.78 -16.27 -16.50
C PHE A 216 -0.88 -15.87 -15.02
N LEU A 217 -1.36 -16.79 -14.16
CA LEU A 217 -1.36 -16.61 -12.70
C LEU A 217 -0.07 -17.20 -12.12
N LEU A 218 0.93 -16.35 -11.87
CA LEU A 218 2.30 -16.76 -11.56
C LEU A 218 2.52 -17.18 -10.10
N GLY A 219 1.54 -16.97 -9.22
CA GLY A 219 1.72 -17.18 -7.80
C GLY A 219 2.58 -16.10 -7.13
N HIS A 220 2.97 -16.36 -5.89
CA HIS A 220 3.84 -15.45 -5.14
C HIS A 220 5.24 -15.41 -5.75
N LYS A 221 5.81 -14.21 -5.82
CA LYS A 221 7.18 -13.96 -6.29
C LYS A 221 7.92 -13.10 -5.28
N ASP A 222 9.19 -13.41 -5.05
CA ASP A 222 10.03 -12.68 -4.07
C ASP A 222 10.39 -11.26 -4.57
N SER A 223 10.48 -11.07 -5.89
CA SER A 223 10.83 -9.81 -6.53
C SER A 223 9.71 -9.30 -7.44
N PRO A 224 8.56 -8.85 -6.92
CA PRO A 224 7.46 -8.35 -7.75
C PRO A 224 7.84 -7.10 -8.57
N LEU A 225 8.83 -6.32 -8.11
CA LEU A 225 9.34 -5.15 -8.82
C LEU A 225 9.95 -5.50 -10.19
N ASP A 226 10.52 -6.69 -10.37
CA ASP A 226 11.04 -7.13 -11.66
C ASP A 226 9.93 -7.28 -12.70
N TYR A 227 8.77 -7.79 -12.26
CA TYR A 227 7.58 -7.90 -13.11
C TYR A 227 6.95 -6.54 -13.43
N ILE A 228 7.05 -5.58 -12.53
CA ILE A 228 6.62 -4.19 -12.75
C ILE A 228 7.55 -3.53 -13.77
N GLY A 229 8.87 -3.51 -13.50
CA GLY A 229 9.84 -2.78 -14.30
C GLY A 229 10.03 -3.34 -15.73
N ALA A 230 9.71 -4.62 -15.95
CA ALA A 230 9.77 -5.24 -17.27
C ALA A 230 8.44 -5.22 -18.03
N ALA A 231 7.35 -4.72 -17.46
CA ALA A 231 6.05 -4.62 -18.12
C ALA A 231 5.90 -3.31 -18.90
N ASP A 232 5.13 -3.36 -19.98
CA ASP A 232 4.72 -2.17 -20.75
C ASP A 232 3.63 -1.36 -20.02
N LEU A 233 2.84 -2.03 -19.18
CA LEU A 233 1.73 -1.43 -18.44
C LEU A 233 1.45 -2.20 -17.15
N VAL A 234 1.19 -1.49 -16.07
CA VAL A 234 0.62 -2.05 -14.84
C VAL A 234 -0.87 -1.71 -14.77
N VAL A 235 -1.69 -2.67 -14.34
CA VAL A 235 -3.13 -2.48 -14.13
C VAL A 235 -3.51 -2.72 -12.68
N ILE A 236 -4.24 -1.77 -12.09
CA ILE A 236 -4.79 -1.86 -10.74
C ILE A 236 -6.33 -1.90 -10.84
N PRO A 237 -6.93 -3.09 -10.87
CA PRO A 237 -8.37 -3.24 -11.05
C PRO A 237 -9.14 -3.24 -9.73
N SER A 238 -8.53 -2.73 -8.65
CA SER A 238 -8.99 -2.86 -7.28
C SER A 238 -10.37 -2.26 -7.04
N ARG A 239 -11.18 -2.93 -6.21
CA ARG A 239 -12.43 -2.43 -5.66
C ARG A 239 -12.23 -1.51 -4.47
N ASN A 240 -11.15 -1.71 -3.73
CA ASN A 240 -10.87 -0.95 -2.53
C ASN A 240 -9.37 -0.92 -2.20
N GLU A 241 -8.87 0.28 -1.98
CA GLU A 241 -7.49 0.54 -1.54
C GLU A 241 -7.50 1.66 -0.47
N GLY A 242 -6.45 1.70 0.31
CA GLY A 242 -6.16 2.88 1.15
C GLY A 242 -4.98 3.64 0.60
N PHE A 243 -3.91 2.87 0.32
CA PHE A 243 -2.72 3.25 -0.43
C PHE A 243 -2.31 2.04 -1.28
N SER A 244 -2.21 2.21 -2.57
CA SER A 244 -1.71 1.17 -3.46
C SER A 244 -0.20 1.25 -3.57
N TYR A 245 0.51 0.31 -2.95
CA TYR A 245 1.97 0.19 -3.08
C TYR A 245 2.35 -0.07 -4.54
N VAL A 246 1.65 -0.98 -5.22
CA VAL A 246 1.87 -1.30 -6.63
C VAL A 246 1.79 -0.07 -7.53
N PHE A 247 0.91 0.89 -7.20
CA PHE A 247 0.84 2.17 -7.92
C PHE A 247 2.12 2.99 -7.78
N ALA A 248 2.61 3.13 -6.55
CA ALA A 248 3.82 3.88 -6.27
C ALA A 248 5.06 3.17 -6.86
N GLU A 249 5.12 1.86 -6.71
CA GLU A 249 6.18 1.01 -7.27
C GLU A 249 6.23 1.11 -8.81
N ALA A 250 5.08 1.05 -9.49
CA ALA A 250 5.02 1.17 -10.95
C ALA A 250 5.57 2.52 -11.43
N LEU A 251 5.16 3.62 -10.81
CA LEU A 251 5.66 4.94 -11.18
C LEU A 251 7.15 5.12 -10.87
N LEU A 252 7.65 4.55 -9.78
CA LEU A 252 9.07 4.58 -9.41
C LEU A 252 9.93 3.72 -10.34
N GLU A 253 9.42 2.57 -10.79
CA GLU A 253 10.06 1.73 -11.81
C GLU A 253 9.89 2.28 -13.25
N LYS A 254 9.28 3.46 -13.39
CA LYS A 254 9.01 4.15 -14.67
C LYS A 254 8.08 3.36 -15.60
N THR A 255 7.21 2.56 -15.04
CA THR A 255 6.20 1.80 -15.78
C THR A 255 4.86 2.54 -15.75
N PRO A 256 4.21 2.80 -16.88
CA PRO A 256 2.86 3.36 -16.94
C PRO A 256 1.87 2.51 -16.15
N VAL A 257 0.88 3.16 -15.53
CA VAL A 257 -0.11 2.47 -14.71
C VAL A 257 -1.52 3.02 -14.96
N ILE A 258 -2.48 2.14 -15.16
CA ILE A 258 -3.91 2.47 -15.21
C ILE A 258 -4.65 1.85 -14.03
N SER A 259 -5.74 2.46 -13.61
CA SER A 259 -6.42 2.03 -12.38
C SER A 259 -7.93 2.23 -12.45
N THR A 260 -8.63 1.49 -11.63
CA THR A 260 -9.97 1.87 -11.17
C THR A 260 -9.90 3.10 -10.26
N ASP A 261 -11.04 3.74 -9.99
CA ASP A 261 -11.15 4.97 -9.19
C ASP A 261 -10.97 4.68 -7.69
N VAL A 262 -9.73 4.34 -7.30
CA VAL A 262 -9.32 4.07 -5.92
C VAL A 262 -8.35 5.15 -5.40
N PRO A 263 -8.24 5.32 -4.07
CA PRO A 263 -7.31 6.28 -3.46
C PRO A 263 -5.87 6.13 -3.97
N ILE A 264 -5.17 7.24 -4.07
CA ILE A 264 -3.86 7.50 -4.66
C ILE A 264 -3.92 7.54 -6.20
N PRO A 265 -4.25 6.48 -6.96
CA PRO A 265 -4.47 6.64 -8.40
C PRO A 265 -5.38 7.82 -8.74
N ASN A 266 -6.54 7.96 -8.09
CA ASN A 266 -7.48 9.05 -8.37
C ASN A 266 -7.01 10.44 -7.94
N GLU A 267 -5.99 10.51 -7.08
CA GLU A 267 -5.38 11.76 -6.60
C GLU A 267 -4.20 12.23 -7.46
N VAL A 268 -3.58 11.30 -8.20
CA VAL A 268 -2.32 11.52 -8.93
C VAL A 268 -2.49 11.38 -10.44
N LEU A 269 -3.23 10.38 -10.92
CA LEU A 269 -3.40 10.16 -12.35
C LEU A 269 -4.37 11.14 -13.00
N PRO A 270 -4.10 11.56 -14.24
CA PRO A 270 -5.12 12.14 -15.12
C PRO A 270 -6.33 11.20 -15.30
N LYS A 271 -7.51 11.76 -15.38
CA LYS A 271 -8.79 11.02 -15.46
C LYS A 271 -8.86 10.01 -16.61
N GLN A 272 -8.15 10.27 -17.69
CA GLN A 272 -8.07 9.36 -18.85
C GLN A 272 -7.42 8.00 -18.55
N TYR A 273 -6.70 7.85 -17.42
CA TYR A 273 -6.05 6.62 -16.95
C TYR A 273 -6.80 5.95 -15.79
N ILE A 274 -8.02 6.42 -15.54
CA ILE A 274 -8.86 5.93 -14.44
C ILE A 274 -10.22 5.51 -14.98
N CYS A 275 -10.75 4.38 -14.50
CA CYS A 275 -12.09 3.95 -14.83
C CYS A 275 -12.93 3.65 -13.58
N ALA A 276 -14.24 3.51 -13.75
CA ALA A 276 -15.16 3.19 -12.67
C ALA A 276 -14.86 1.83 -12.04
N ILE A 277 -14.98 1.75 -10.71
CA ILE A 277 -14.88 0.51 -9.94
C ILE A 277 -16.02 -0.43 -10.35
N GLU A 278 -15.78 -1.75 -10.32
CA GLU A 278 -16.75 -2.82 -10.62
C GLU A 278 -17.38 -2.73 -12.03
N ASN A 279 -16.67 -2.18 -12.98
CA ASN A 279 -17.16 -2.03 -14.34
C ASN A 279 -16.20 -2.68 -15.35
N VAL A 280 -16.53 -3.89 -15.77
CA VAL A 280 -15.74 -4.70 -16.72
C VAL A 280 -15.58 -3.98 -18.06
N GLU A 281 -16.63 -3.34 -18.58
CA GLU A 281 -16.59 -2.63 -19.86
C GLU A 281 -15.69 -1.39 -19.79
N ALA A 282 -15.72 -0.66 -18.67
CA ALA A 282 -14.85 0.48 -18.45
C ALA A 282 -13.36 0.07 -18.36
N ILE A 283 -13.06 -1.07 -17.71
CA ILE A 283 -11.70 -1.64 -17.67
C ILE A 283 -11.29 -2.06 -19.09
N HIS A 284 -12.18 -2.72 -19.84
CA HIS A 284 -11.91 -3.11 -21.23
C HIS A 284 -11.57 -1.91 -22.12
N LEU A 285 -12.36 -0.85 -22.05
CA LEU A 285 -12.14 0.36 -22.83
C LEU A 285 -10.82 1.05 -22.46
N LEU A 286 -10.52 1.10 -21.16
CA LEU A 286 -9.27 1.69 -20.65
C LEU A 286 -8.04 0.90 -21.13
N LEU A 287 -8.07 -0.44 -21.07
CA LEU A 287 -7.03 -1.31 -21.64
C LEU A 287 -6.85 -1.08 -23.14
N LYS A 288 -7.94 -1.10 -23.90
CA LYS A 288 -7.94 -0.88 -25.35
C LYS A 288 -7.29 0.45 -25.73
N THR A 289 -7.64 1.51 -25.03
CA THR A 289 -7.12 2.86 -25.29
C THR A 289 -5.64 2.95 -24.92
N SER A 290 -5.24 2.42 -23.75
CA SER A 290 -3.86 2.51 -23.25
C SER A 290 -2.91 1.67 -24.08
N LEU A 291 -3.31 0.46 -24.48
CA LEU A 291 -2.47 -0.46 -25.25
C LEU A 291 -2.43 -0.15 -26.77
N SER A 292 -3.24 0.81 -27.25
CA SER A 292 -3.22 1.19 -28.66
C SER A 292 -1.88 1.78 -29.13
N ASN A 293 -1.09 2.35 -28.23
CA ASN A 293 0.25 2.88 -28.50
C ASN A 293 1.03 3.01 -27.18
N VAL A 294 1.78 1.96 -26.84
CA VAL A 294 2.55 1.84 -25.60
C VAL A 294 3.65 2.92 -25.50
N ASN A 295 4.38 3.19 -26.57
CA ASN A 295 5.43 4.21 -26.56
C ASN A 295 4.89 5.62 -26.27
N ARG A 296 3.71 5.95 -26.81
CA ARG A 296 3.05 7.22 -26.51
C ARG A 296 2.53 7.27 -25.09
N LEU A 297 2.06 6.15 -24.58
CA LEU A 297 1.62 6.03 -23.19
C LEU A 297 2.78 6.31 -22.23
N GLU A 298 3.94 5.67 -22.42
CA GLU A 298 5.14 5.87 -21.61
C GLU A 298 5.57 7.33 -21.60
N GLN A 299 5.67 7.96 -22.76
CA GLN A 299 6.03 9.39 -22.88
C GLN A 299 5.07 10.29 -22.10
N SER A 300 3.77 9.96 -22.06
CA SER A 300 2.77 10.75 -21.34
C SER A 300 2.88 10.63 -19.82
N PHE A 301 3.64 9.65 -19.30
CA PHE A 301 3.86 9.41 -17.88
C PHE A 301 5.12 10.10 -17.33
N ALA A 302 5.97 10.72 -18.14
CA ALA A 302 7.25 11.30 -17.68
C ALA A 302 7.10 12.21 -16.45
N SER A 303 6.13 13.12 -16.45
CA SER A 303 5.86 14.00 -15.29
C SER A 303 5.34 13.28 -14.05
N LEU A 304 4.68 12.13 -14.23
CA LEU A 304 4.17 11.30 -13.13
C LEU A 304 5.32 10.48 -12.50
N PHE A 305 6.29 10.06 -13.27
CA PHE A 305 7.50 9.43 -12.77
C PHE A 305 8.29 10.42 -11.89
N ASP A 306 8.52 11.64 -12.37
CA ASP A 306 9.16 12.71 -11.57
C ASP A 306 8.37 13.04 -10.29
N TYR A 307 7.03 12.99 -10.37
CA TYR A 307 6.18 13.18 -9.20
C TYR A 307 6.38 12.06 -8.17
N ALA A 308 6.46 10.80 -8.61
CA ALA A 308 6.63 9.65 -7.75
C ALA A 308 7.98 9.70 -7.00
N GLU A 309 9.07 10.00 -7.69
CA GLU A 309 10.40 10.14 -7.09
C GLU A 309 10.42 11.23 -5.97
N LYS A 310 9.66 12.30 -6.14
CA LYS A 310 9.58 13.39 -5.16
C LYS A 310 8.61 13.14 -4.01
N ASN A 311 7.55 12.33 -4.21
CA ASN A 311 6.41 12.30 -3.30
C ASN A 311 6.05 10.91 -2.77
N LEU A 312 6.47 9.82 -3.43
CA LEU A 312 6.04 8.46 -3.09
C LEU A 312 7.17 7.58 -2.52
N THR A 313 8.27 8.18 -2.09
CA THR A 313 9.39 7.48 -1.46
C THR A 313 9.24 7.42 0.07
N LEU A 314 9.81 6.39 0.70
CA LEU A 314 9.84 6.25 2.16
C LEU A 314 10.54 7.43 2.84
N VAL A 315 11.58 7.97 2.22
CA VAL A 315 12.31 9.15 2.71
C VAL A 315 11.35 10.35 2.81
N ARG A 316 10.55 10.59 1.77
CA ARG A 316 9.57 11.68 1.77
C ARG A 316 8.49 11.49 2.83
N SER A 317 7.95 10.29 2.95
CA SER A 317 6.96 9.93 3.97
C SER A 317 7.49 10.14 5.39
N ARG A 318 8.73 9.69 5.65
CA ARG A 318 9.45 9.92 6.91
C ARG A 318 9.58 11.40 7.24
N ASP A 319 10.09 12.18 6.30
CA ASP A 319 10.37 13.61 6.54
C ASP A 319 9.10 14.41 6.81
N GLN A 320 7.99 14.10 6.10
CA GLN A 320 6.68 14.69 6.38
C GLN A 320 6.13 14.25 7.75
N THR A 321 6.37 13.00 8.15
CA THR A 321 5.97 12.50 9.47
C THR A 321 6.75 13.18 10.59
N LEU A 322 8.06 13.39 10.42
CA LEU A 322 8.90 14.11 11.37
C LEU A 322 8.46 15.58 11.52
N ALA A 323 8.24 16.27 10.41
CA ALA A 323 7.74 17.65 10.44
C ALA A 323 6.37 17.76 11.16
N ALA A 324 5.49 16.74 10.99
CA ALA A 324 4.23 16.70 11.71
C ALA A 324 4.40 16.45 13.21
N TYR A 325 5.42 15.70 13.63
CA TYR A 325 5.75 15.52 15.06
C TYR A 325 6.30 16.79 15.67
N GLU A 326 7.25 17.45 15.00
CA GLU A 326 7.84 18.70 15.42
C GLU A 326 6.75 19.76 15.67
N ALA A 327 5.84 19.95 14.71
CA ALA A 327 4.72 20.88 14.85
C ALA A 327 3.70 20.55 15.96
N LEU A 328 3.74 19.35 16.52
CA LEU A 328 2.90 18.96 17.67
C LEU A 328 3.58 19.21 19.01
N ILE A 329 4.91 19.23 19.05
CA ILE A 329 5.69 19.37 20.29
C ILE A 329 5.98 20.84 20.60
N GLU A 330 6.13 21.67 19.57
CA GLU A 330 6.20 23.13 19.68
C GLU A 330 4.87 23.72 20.21
#